data_e9df4aa4cd8a89d7c87ec09ca2ebe5b4
#
_entry.id   e9df4aa4cd8a89d7c87ec09ca2ebe5b4
#
_cell.length_a   1.000
_cell.length_b   1.000
_cell.length_c   1.000
_cell.angle_alpha   90.00
_cell.angle_beta   90.00
_cell.angle_gamma   90.00
#
_symmetry.space_group_name_H-M   'P 1'
#
loop_
_entity.id
_entity.type
_entity.pdbx_description
1 polymer ?
#
loop_
_entity_poly.entity_id
_entity_poly.type
_entity_poly.pdbx_seq_one_letter_code
_entity_poly.pdbx_strand_id
1 'polypeptide(L)'
;MLTLKLITEETERVIKGLEKKHFKGAREAIENVIGIDKKRKEAQQKLDKNKQEANTISKQVGLLMKEGKKEEAEEIKSKVASLKVLDKQLQEEMESAENELTELLCSIPNIANEDVPEGCDASDNVVVVEGGEKPNLPEDALCHWDLAKKYNLIDFDLGVKVTGAGFPFYIGKMARLQRALEAFFLEEARKSGYLEVQPPYVVNQASGYGTGQLPDKEGQMYHAQLDNLYLIPTAEVPVTNIFRDVILDEKDLPIKRCAYSACFRREAGSYGKDVRGLNRLHQFDKVEIVRIDKPEHSYESLKEMLAHVEGLCKKLELPYRILKLCGGDMSFTSAICFDFEVWSAAQQRWLEVSSVSNFESYQANRLKCRYRHAEDKKIELCHTLNGSALALPRIVAAILENNQTPEGIRVPKVLVPYCGFEMIDDNNF
;
A
#
# COMPACT_ATOMS: atom_id res chain seq x y z
N MET A 1 -4.76 1.57 -9.99
CA MET A 1 -5.08 2.65 -10.96
C MET A 1 -6.57 2.74 -11.17
N LEU A 2 -7.09 3.90 -11.51
CA LEU A 2 -8.51 4.10 -11.81
C LEU A 2 -8.92 3.23 -13.00
N THR A 3 -10.16 2.74 -13.01
CA THR A 3 -10.70 2.00 -14.16
C THR A 3 -11.17 2.96 -15.24
N LEU A 4 -11.02 2.59 -16.51
CA LEU A 4 -11.56 3.37 -17.62
C LEU A 4 -13.07 3.54 -17.53
N LYS A 5 -13.78 2.54 -16.99
CA LYS A 5 -15.22 2.60 -16.76
C LYS A 5 -15.56 3.75 -15.81
N LEU A 6 -14.91 3.82 -14.64
CA LEU A 6 -15.12 4.90 -13.66
C LEU A 6 -14.84 6.28 -14.29
N ILE A 7 -13.71 6.39 -15.01
CA ILE A 7 -13.31 7.66 -15.66
C ILE A 7 -14.34 8.12 -16.70
N THR A 8 -14.92 7.21 -17.47
CA THR A 8 -15.85 7.56 -18.55
C THR A 8 -17.29 7.73 -18.09
N GLU A 9 -17.73 6.96 -17.09
CA GLU A 9 -19.10 7.02 -16.58
C GLU A 9 -19.29 8.13 -15.52
N GLU A 10 -18.23 8.44 -14.75
CA GLU A 10 -18.29 9.36 -13.61
C GLU A 10 -17.21 10.47 -13.71
N THR A 11 -16.94 10.98 -14.91
CA THR A 11 -15.83 11.91 -15.21
C THR A 11 -15.73 13.08 -14.22
N GLU A 12 -16.82 13.80 -13.94
CA GLU A 12 -16.80 14.96 -13.04
C GLU A 12 -16.55 14.57 -11.57
N ARG A 13 -17.02 13.40 -11.13
CA ARG A 13 -16.70 12.86 -9.80
C ARG A 13 -15.22 12.56 -9.69
N VAL A 14 -14.65 11.93 -10.72
CA VAL A 14 -13.21 11.61 -10.78
C VAL A 14 -12.38 12.89 -10.71
N ILE A 15 -12.71 13.91 -11.52
CA ILE A 15 -12.00 15.20 -11.51
C ILE A 15 -12.04 15.83 -10.12
N LYS A 16 -13.22 15.94 -9.51
CA LYS A 16 -13.38 16.52 -8.15
C LYS A 16 -12.57 15.74 -7.11
N GLY A 17 -12.59 14.41 -7.15
CA GLY A 17 -11.82 13.59 -6.20
C GLY A 17 -10.30 13.74 -6.37
N LEU A 18 -9.80 13.98 -7.59
CA LEU A 18 -8.40 14.30 -7.88
C LEU A 18 -8.03 15.72 -7.42
N GLU A 19 -8.91 16.71 -7.66
CA GLU A 19 -8.74 18.09 -7.21
C GLU A 19 -8.68 18.16 -5.68
N LYS A 20 -9.51 17.38 -4.97
CA LYS A 20 -9.49 17.25 -3.50
C LYS A 20 -8.12 16.76 -2.98
N LYS A 21 -7.41 15.93 -3.77
CA LYS A 21 -6.02 15.50 -3.48
C LYS A 21 -4.96 16.46 -4.04
N HIS A 22 -5.34 17.67 -4.45
CA HIS A 22 -4.45 18.67 -5.05
C HIS A 22 -3.66 18.18 -6.28
N PHE A 23 -4.21 17.19 -7.01
CA PHE A 23 -3.61 16.72 -8.25
C PHE A 23 -3.74 17.79 -9.34
N LYS A 24 -2.59 18.38 -9.69
CA LYS A 24 -2.54 19.47 -10.67
C LYS A 24 -2.89 18.97 -12.08
N GLY A 25 -3.74 19.73 -12.80
CA GLY A 25 -4.15 19.36 -14.15
C GLY A 25 -5.10 18.17 -14.19
N ALA A 26 -5.92 17.93 -13.15
CA ALA A 26 -6.83 16.80 -13.05
C ALA A 26 -7.75 16.66 -14.29
N ARG A 27 -8.39 17.74 -14.71
CA ARG A 27 -9.28 17.74 -15.89
C ARG A 27 -8.52 17.37 -17.17
N GLU A 28 -7.38 18.02 -17.44
CA GLU A 28 -6.55 17.74 -18.61
C GLU A 28 -6.08 16.28 -18.64
N ALA A 29 -5.62 15.75 -17.51
CA ALA A 29 -5.19 14.35 -17.41
C ALA A 29 -6.32 13.37 -17.73
N ILE A 30 -7.53 13.63 -17.22
CA ILE A 30 -8.70 12.78 -17.48
C ILE A 30 -9.17 12.89 -18.94
N GLU A 31 -9.19 14.08 -19.51
CA GLU A 31 -9.52 14.27 -20.94
C GLU A 31 -8.51 13.57 -21.85
N ASN A 32 -7.21 13.61 -21.50
CA ASN A 32 -6.18 12.86 -22.21
C ASN A 32 -6.38 11.34 -22.12
N VAL A 33 -6.71 10.79 -20.94
CA VAL A 33 -7.06 9.37 -20.79
C VAL A 33 -8.20 8.99 -21.70
N ILE A 34 -9.29 9.76 -21.73
CA ILE A 34 -10.46 9.51 -22.57
C ILE A 34 -10.08 9.57 -24.06
N GLY A 35 -9.25 10.55 -24.43
CA GLY A 35 -8.76 10.72 -25.81
C GLY A 35 -7.91 9.55 -26.30
N ILE A 36 -6.97 9.07 -25.46
CA ILE A 36 -6.12 7.92 -25.79
C ILE A 36 -6.93 6.63 -25.85
N ASP A 37 -7.87 6.40 -24.90
CA ASP A 37 -8.74 5.23 -24.93
C ASP A 37 -9.63 5.20 -26.20
N LYS A 38 -10.09 6.35 -26.66
CA LYS A 38 -10.81 6.47 -27.92
C LYS A 38 -9.95 6.04 -29.11
N LYS A 39 -8.70 6.54 -29.20
CA LYS A 39 -7.74 6.14 -30.25
C LYS A 39 -7.48 4.64 -30.22
N ARG A 40 -7.27 4.07 -29.02
CA ARG A 40 -7.06 2.62 -28.81
C ARG A 40 -8.26 1.81 -29.32
N LYS A 41 -9.49 2.21 -28.96
CA LYS A 41 -10.72 1.56 -29.42
C LYS A 41 -10.90 1.64 -30.95
N GLU A 42 -10.57 2.78 -31.54
CA GLU A 42 -10.61 2.94 -33.00
C GLU A 42 -9.58 2.05 -33.70
N ALA A 43 -8.35 1.95 -33.19
CA ALA A 43 -7.32 1.06 -33.70
C ALA A 43 -7.76 -0.42 -33.60
N GLN A 44 -8.31 -0.83 -32.45
CA GLN A 44 -8.85 -2.17 -32.23
C GLN A 44 -9.96 -2.50 -33.23
N GLN A 45 -10.90 -1.59 -33.46
CA GLN A 45 -12.01 -1.81 -34.44
C GLN A 45 -11.49 -1.96 -35.87
N LYS A 46 -10.48 -1.15 -36.25
CA LYS A 46 -9.86 -1.28 -37.57
C LYS A 46 -9.14 -2.61 -37.72
N LEU A 47 -8.39 -3.02 -36.70
CA LEU A 47 -7.68 -4.30 -36.65
C LEU A 47 -8.65 -5.49 -36.80
N ASP A 48 -9.75 -5.48 -36.03
CA ASP A 48 -10.76 -6.55 -36.09
C ASP A 48 -11.41 -6.66 -37.47
N LYS A 49 -11.76 -5.52 -38.08
CA LYS A 49 -12.29 -5.48 -39.46
C LYS A 49 -11.28 -6.02 -40.49
N ASN A 50 -10.01 -5.60 -40.37
CA ASN A 50 -8.97 -6.03 -41.29
C ASN A 50 -8.69 -7.54 -41.16
N LYS A 51 -8.67 -8.08 -39.94
CA LYS A 51 -8.56 -9.53 -39.70
C LYS A 51 -9.74 -10.30 -40.26
N GLN A 52 -10.95 -9.79 -40.10
CA GLN A 52 -12.15 -10.40 -40.66
C GLN A 52 -12.11 -10.43 -42.18
N GLU A 53 -11.72 -9.32 -42.83
CA GLU A 53 -11.56 -9.24 -44.31
C GLU A 53 -10.47 -10.19 -44.78
N ALA A 54 -9.28 -10.19 -44.16
CA ALA A 54 -8.19 -11.08 -44.51
C ALA A 54 -8.58 -12.57 -44.42
N ASN A 55 -9.33 -12.95 -43.37
CA ASN A 55 -9.82 -14.31 -43.19
C ASN A 55 -10.85 -14.69 -44.27
N THR A 56 -11.74 -13.78 -44.63
CA THR A 56 -12.76 -14.01 -45.64
C THR A 56 -12.12 -14.21 -47.02
N ILE A 57 -11.20 -13.31 -47.38
CA ILE A 57 -10.48 -13.35 -48.66
C ILE A 57 -9.55 -14.56 -48.75
N SER A 58 -8.88 -14.93 -47.67
CA SER A 58 -8.02 -16.13 -47.61
C SER A 58 -8.79 -17.43 -47.94
N LYS A 59 -10.06 -17.55 -47.53
CA LYS A 59 -10.90 -18.69 -47.87
C LYS A 59 -11.21 -18.75 -49.38
N GLN A 60 -11.35 -17.59 -50.05
CA GLN A 60 -11.59 -17.50 -51.48
C GLN A 60 -10.40 -17.99 -52.30
N VAL A 61 -9.16 -17.77 -51.88
CA VAL A 61 -7.95 -18.28 -52.52
C VAL A 61 -8.01 -19.81 -52.67
N GLY A 62 -8.44 -20.51 -51.60
CA GLY A 62 -8.56 -21.97 -51.62
C GLY A 62 -9.60 -22.48 -52.62
N LEU A 63 -10.70 -21.75 -52.82
CA LEU A 63 -11.76 -22.09 -53.79
C LEU A 63 -11.28 -21.87 -55.22
N LEU A 64 -10.68 -20.70 -55.53
CA LEU A 64 -10.17 -20.34 -56.84
C LEU A 64 -9.05 -21.30 -57.30
N MET A 65 -8.19 -21.71 -56.40
CA MET A 65 -7.16 -22.71 -56.69
C MET A 65 -7.76 -24.06 -57.07
N LYS A 66 -8.85 -24.49 -56.45
CA LYS A 66 -9.58 -25.72 -56.79
C LYS A 66 -10.31 -25.61 -58.15
N GLU A 67 -10.76 -24.41 -58.50
CA GLU A 67 -11.41 -24.12 -59.78
C GLU A 67 -10.38 -23.92 -60.93
N GLY A 68 -9.10 -23.95 -60.68
CA GLY A 68 -8.05 -23.76 -61.69
C GLY A 68 -7.78 -22.31 -62.08
N LYS A 69 -8.41 -21.31 -61.43
CA LYS A 69 -8.30 -19.87 -61.69
C LYS A 69 -7.05 -19.28 -61.04
N LYS A 70 -5.88 -19.62 -61.56
CA LYS A 70 -4.59 -19.29 -60.94
C LYS A 70 -4.28 -17.77 -60.88
N GLU A 71 -4.62 -17.02 -61.95
CA GLU A 71 -4.37 -15.57 -61.99
C GLU A 71 -5.21 -14.81 -60.97
N GLU A 72 -6.51 -15.11 -60.86
CA GLU A 72 -7.39 -14.53 -59.84
C GLU A 72 -6.94 -14.92 -58.41
N ALA A 73 -6.44 -16.15 -58.23
CA ALA A 73 -5.93 -16.59 -56.95
C ALA A 73 -4.63 -15.82 -56.52
N GLU A 74 -3.75 -15.48 -57.49
CA GLU A 74 -2.52 -14.70 -57.22
C GLU A 74 -2.85 -13.23 -56.88
N GLU A 75 -3.82 -12.62 -57.57
CA GLU A 75 -4.30 -11.27 -57.26
C GLU A 75 -4.84 -11.19 -55.81
N ILE A 76 -5.66 -12.18 -55.43
CA ILE A 76 -6.21 -12.26 -54.10
C ILE A 76 -5.15 -12.55 -53.05
N LYS A 77 -4.13 -13.36 -53.31
CA LYS A 77 -2.97 -13.55 -52.43
C LYS A 77 -2.22 -12.25 -52.20
N SER A 78 -2.02 -11.45 -53.24
CA SER A 78 -1.39 -10.11 -53.09
C SER A 78 -2.20 -9.21 -52.16
N LYS A 79 -3.54 -9.22 -52.31
CA LYS A 79 -4.43 -8.48 -51.39
C LYS A 79 -4.35 -9.00 -49.96
N VAL A 80 -4.28 -10.30 -49.72
CA VAL A 80 -4.10 -10.88 -48.40
C VAL A 80 -2.73 -10.46 -47.78
N ALA A 81 -1.69 -10.38 -48.64
CA ALA A 81 -0.36 -9.92 -48.18
C ALA A 81 -0.39 -8.45 -47.70
N SER A 82 -1.07 -7.56 -48.47
CA SER A 82 -1.23 -6.17 -48.06
C SER A 82 -2.06 -6.00 -46.79
N LEU A 83 -3.13 -6.79 -46.62
CA LEU A 83 -3.92 -6.80 -45.37
C LEU A 83 -3.10 -7.26 -44.17
N LYS A 84 -2.19 -8.23 -44.33
CA LYS A 84 -1.28 -8.66 -43.27
C LYS A 84 -0.27 -7.58 -42.86
N VAL A 85 0.21 -6.78 -43.80
CA VAL A 85 1.06 -5.63 -43.51
C VAL A 85 0.30 -4.59 -42.68
N LEU A 86 -0.95 -4.31 -43.10
CA LEU A 86 -1.84 -3.40 -42.39
C LEU A 86 -2.17 -3.93 -40.97
N ASP A 87 -2.39 -5.23 -40.80
CA ASP A 87 -2.60 -5.88 -39.50
C ASP A 87 -1.46 -5.56 -38.53
N LYS A 88 -0.21 -5.68 -39.02
CA LYS A 88 0.98 -5.41 -38.17
C LYS A 88 1.03 -3.93 -37.76
N GLN A 89 0.77 -3.01 -38.68
CA GLN A 89 0.74 -1.58 -38.38
C GLN A 89 -0.35 -1.23 -37.35
N LEU A 90 -1.57 -1.74 -37.55
CA LEU A 90 -2.68 -1.52 -36.62
C LEU A 90 -2.42 -2.14 -35.23
N GLN A 91 -1.75 -3.29 -35.18
CA GLN A 91 -1.32 -3.92 -33.93
C GLN A 91 -0.30 -3.04 -33.20
N GLU A 92 0.70 -2.52 -33.89
CA GLU A 92 1.71 -1.59 -33.34
C GLU A 92 1.07 -0.29 -32.83
N GLU A 93 0.11 0.28 -33.58
CA GLU A 93 -0.66 1.45 -33.14
C GLU A 93 -1.47 1.19 -31.85
N MET A 94 -2.12 0.03 -31.77
CA MET A 94 -2.91 -0.38 -30.62
C MET A 94 -2.01 -0.57 -29.39
N GLU A 95 -0.90 -1.30 -29.53
CA GLU A 95 0.06 -1.53 -28.44
C GLU A 95 0.69 -0.24 -27.95
N SER A 96 1.01 0.69 -28.86
CA SER A 96 1.51 2.02 -28.51
C SER A 96 0.48 2.80 -27.67
N ALA A 97 -0.78 2.81 -28.09
CA ALA A 97 -1.86 3.47 -27.35
C ALA A 97 -2.13 2.82 -25.98
N GLU A 98 -2.01 1.49 -25.88
CA GLU A 98 -2.15 0.77 -24.59
C GLU A 98 -1.01 1.11 -23.61
N ASN A 99 0.21 1.21 -24.10
CA ASN A 99 1.37 1.60 -23.29
C ASN A 99 1.22 3.05 -22.80
N GLU A 100 0.91 3.98 -23.69
CA GLU A 100 0.68 5.39 -23.34
C GLU A 100 -0.44 5.54 -22.32
N LEU A 101 -1.55 4.81 -22.51
CA LEU A 101 -2.67 4.80 -21.58
C LEU A 101 -2.27 4.26 -20.21
N THR A 102 -1.48 3.19 -20.17
CA THR A 102 -1.01 2.58 -18.93
C THR A 102 -0.08 3.52 -18.17
N GLU A 103 0.85 4.15 -18.85
CA GLU A 103 1.78 5.14 -18.25
C GLU A 103 1.01 6.33 -17.67
N LEU A 104 0.06 6.87 -18.42
CA LEU A 104 -0.77 7.98 -17.96
C LEU A 104 -1.62 7.59 -16.73
N LEU A 105 -2.31 6.45 -16.78
CA LEU A 105 -3.09 5.94 -15.64
C LEU A 105 -2.24 5.67 -14.40
N CYS A 106 -0.97 5.25 -14.56
CA CYS A 106 -0.03 5.09 -13.46
C CYS A 106 0.41 6.43 -12.84
N SER A 107 0.29 7.52 -13.57
CA SER A 107 0.62 8.86 -13.08
C SER A 107 -0.52 9.53 -12.31
N ILE A 108 -1.74 9.02 -12.41
CA ILE A 108 -2.94 9.57 -11.80
C ILE A 108 -3.19 8.88 -10.44
N PRO A 109 -3.32 9.62 -9.33
CA PRO A 109 -3.61 9.04 -8.03
C PRO A 109 -5.03 8.45 -7.96
N ASN A 110 -5.32 7.71 -6.89
CA ASN A 110 -6.70 7.35 -6.57
C ASN A 110 -7.51 8.60 -6.20
N ILE A 111 -8.80 8.57 -6.44
CA ILE A 111 -9.71 9.66 -6.05
C ILE A 111 -9.96 9.64 -4.54
N ALA A 112 -10.06 10.82 -3.94
CA ALA A 112 -10.51 10.95 -2.57
C ALA A 112 -12.01 10.61 -2.45
N ASN A 113 -12.36 9.84 -1.41
CA ASN A 113 -13.77 9.60 -1.05
C ASN A 113 -14.46 10.90 -0.64
N GLU A 114 -15.78 10.94 -0.71
CA GLU A 114 -16.58 12.12 -0.39
C GLU A 114 -16.40 12.57 1.07
N ASP A 115 -16.22 11.62 1.99
CA ASP A 115 -16.02 11.84 3.44
C ASP A 115 -14.62 12.36 3.82
N VAL A 116 -13.70 12.44 2.87
CA VAL A 116 -12.35 12.97 3.13
C VAL A 116 -12.44 14.48 3.35
N PRO A 117 -11.85 15.03 4.43
CA PRO A 117 -11.81 16.46 4.67
C PRO A 117 -11.06 17.22 3.58
N GLU A 118 -11.48 18.44 3.30
CA GLU A 118 -10.67 19.37 2.52
C GLU A 118 -9.44 19.78 3.32
N GLY A 119 -8.32 20.03 2.67
CA GLY A 119 -7.09 20.46 3.34
C GLY A 119 -5.86 20.25 2.46
N CYS A 120 -4.81 20.99 2.75
CA CYS A 120 -3.58 21.05 1.94
C CYS A 120 -2.46 20.17 2.48
N ASP A 121 -2.38 19.98 3.78
CA ASP A 121 -1.30 19.25 4.46
C ASP A 121 -1.76 18.67 5.81
N ALA A 122 -0.85 18.06 6.56
CA ALA A 122 -1.12 17.38 7.83
C ALA A 122 -1.75 18.28 8.91
N SER A 123 -1.64 19.61 8.82
CA SER A 123 -2.26 20.53 9.78
C SER A 123 -3.78 20.59 9.63
N ASP A 124 -4.30 20.20 8.48
CA ASP A 124 -5.73 20.19 8.15
C ASP A 124 -6.40 18.83 8.46
N ASN A 125 -5.64 17.86 8.97
CA ASN A 125 -6.17 16.55 9.38
C ASN A 125 -7.13 16.70 10.57
N VAL A 126 -8.21 15.92 10.55
CA VAL A 126 -9.27 16.02 11.55
C VAL A 126 -9.11 14.94 12.61
N VAL A 127 -8.98 15.35 13.88
CA VAL A 127 -9.02 14.41 15.02
C VAL A 127 -10.45 13.89 15.15
N VAL A 128 -10.65 12.58 14.98
CA VAL A 128 -11.97 11.93 15.10
C VAL A 128 -12.17 11.19 16.41
N VAL A 129 -11.08 10.76 17.04
CA VAL A 129 -11.06 10.08 18.34
C VAL A 129 -9.80 10.51 19.09
N GLU A 130 -9.92 10.70 20.42
CA GLU A 130 -8.78 10.83 21.33
C GLU A 130 -9.09 10.01 22.59
N GLY A 131 -8.08 9.28 23.10
CA GLY A 131 -8.24 8.40 24.26
C GLY A 131 -6.93 8.17 25.01
N GLY A 132 -7.07 7.62 26.23
CA GLY A 132 -5.96 7.42 27.17
C GLY A 132 -5.57 8.71 27.91
N GLU A 133 -4.91 8.55 29.05
CA GLU A 133 -4.45 9.68 29.88
C GLU A 133 -2.97 9.94 29.61
N LYS A 134 -2.63 11.19 29.31
CA LYS A 134 -1.23 11.62 29.15
C LYS A 134 -0.52 11.55 30.50
N PRO A 135 0.59 10.81 30.63
CA PRO A 135 1.30 10.72 31.88
C PRO A 135 1.90 12.09 32.26
N ASN A 136 1.83 12.41 33.53
CA ASN A 136 2.51 13.58 34.07
C ASN A 136 3.93 13.15 34.47
N LEU A 137 4.89 13.45 33.63
CA LEU A 137 6.30 13.15 33.89
C LEU A 137 6.98 14.31 34.61
N PRO A 138 8.04 14.04 35.42
CA PRO A 138 8.88 15.09 36.02
C PRO A 138 9.60 15.90 34.90
N GLU A 139 10.05 17.11 35.25
CA GLU A 139 10.70 18.02 34.29
C GLU A 139 12.02 17.46 33.72
N ASP A 140 12.69 16.57 34.46
CA ASP A 140 13.91 15.87 34.05
C ASP A 140 13.68 14.55 33.34
N ALA A 141 12.45 14.27 32.93
CA ALA A 141 12.12 13.07 32.18
C ALA A 141 12.93 12.96 30.87
N LEU A 142 13.47 11.77 30.62
CA LEU A 142 14.38 11.51 29.53
C LEU A 142 13.61 11.10 28.27
N CYS A 143 14.07 11.55 27.10
CA CYS A 143 13.60 11.03 25.84
C CYS A 143 14.10 9.59 25.61
N HIS A 144 13.43 8.84 24.73
CA HIS A 144 13.74 7.42 24.48
C HIS A 144 15.19 7.16 24.05
N TRP A 145 15.85 8.06 23.35
CA TRP A 145 17.27 7.92 22.99
C TRP A 145 18.22 8.07 24.19
N ASP A 146 17.86 8.89 25.16
CA ASP A 146 18.65 9.04 26.42
C ASP A 146 18.38 7.84 27.35
N LEU A 147 17.14 7.36 27.45
CA LEU A 147 16.77 6.12 28.13
C LEU A 147 17.44 4.90 27.52
N ALA A 148 17.50 4.82 26.19
CA ALA A 148 18.19 3.76 25.46
C ALA A 148 19.68 3.71 25.81
N LYS A 149 20.32 4.86 25.92
CA LYS A 149 21.72 4.97 26.36
C LYS A 149 21.89 4.63 27.85
N LYS A 150 21.03 5.18 28.72
CA LYS A 150 21.09 4.95 30.19
C LYS A 150 21.03 3.45 30.52
N TYR A 151 20.14 2.72 29.93
CA TYR A 151 19.92 1.30 30.21
C TYR A 151 20.56 0.36 29.17
N ASN A 152 21.40 0.87 28.25
CA ASN A 152 22.06 0.11 27.19
C ASN A 152 21.08 -0.74 26.36
N LEU A 153 19.97 -0.14 25.92
CA LEU A 153 18.87 -0.81 25.23
C LEU A 153 18.99 -0.81 23.71
N ILE A 154 19.49 0.29 23.15
CA ILE A 154 19.60 0.50 21.72
C ILE A 154 20.94 1.17 21.43
N ASP A 155 21.71 0.58 20.52
CA ASP A 155 22.98 1.12 20.06
C ASP A 155 22.84 1.67 18.64
N PHE A 156 22.76 2.98 18.51
CA PHE A 156 22.69 3.69 17.25
C PHE A 156 24.07 3.82 16.58
N ASP A 157 25.13 3.94 17.38
CA ASP A 157 26.50 4.09 16.88
C ASP A 157 27.00 2.79 16.25
N LEU A 158 26.66 1.65 16.84
CA LEU A 158 26.91 0.34 16.25
C LEU A 158 26.17 0.17 14.92
N GLY A 159 24.94 0.67 14.84
CA GLY A 159 24.17 0.72 13.59
C GLY A 159 24.86 1.52 12.51
N VAL A 160 25.35 2.71 12.83
CA VAL A 160 26.15 3.55 11.92
C VAL A 160 27.41 2.82 11.46
N LYS A 161 28.10 2.13 12.36
CA LYS A 161 29.32 1.36 12.06
C LYS A 161 29.07 0.21 11.07
N VAL A 162 27.95 -0.50 11.23
CA VAL A 162 27.67 -1.74 10.44
C VAL A 162 27.00 -1.44 9.11
N THR A 163 26.09 -0.46 9.09
CA THR A 163 25.24 -0.20 7.90
C THR A 163 25.18 1.29 7.56
N GLY A 164 24.88 2.14 8.54
CA GLY A 164 24.64 3.56 8.36
C GLY A 164 23.62 4.08 9.37
N ALA A 165 23.36 5.38 9.37
CA ALA A 165 22.33 5.98 10.22
C ALA A 165 20.95 5.38 9.89
N GLY A 166 20.08 5.27 10.90
CA GLY A 166 18.73 4.72 10.72
C GLY A 166 18.60 3.18 10.73
N PHE A 167 19.68 2.47 11.15
CA PHE A 167 19.72 1.02 11.35
C PHE A 167 20.15 0.68 12.78
N PRO A 168 19.27 0.82 13.80
CA PRO A 168 19.64 0.62 15.19
C PRO A 168 19.86 -0.86 15.55
N PHE A 169 20.70 -1.10 16.57
CA PHE A 169 20.81 -2.42 17.23
C PHE A 169 20.00 -2.41 18.50
N TYR A 170 19.07 -3.34 18.65
CA TYR A 170 18.32 -3.58 19.88
C TYR A 170 19.05 -4.61 20.75
N ILE A 171 19.24 -4.34 22.04
CA ILE A 171 20.12 -5.11 22.92
C ILE A 171 19.33 -5.60 24.15
N GLY A 172 19.61 -6.82 24.63
CA GLY A 172 19.11 -7.39 25.86
C GLY A 172 17.58 -7.35 25.99
N LYS A 173 17.08 -6.76 27.07
CA LYS A 173 15.63 -6.61 27.32
C LYS A 173 14.90 -5.89 26.19
N MET A 174 15.58 -4.96 25.48
CA MET A 174 14.95 -4.28 24.35
C MET A 174 14.71 -5.19 23.14
N ALA A 175 15.67 -6.01 22.77
CA ALA A 175 15.49 -7.00 21.72
C ALA A 175 14.36 -7.99 22.06
N ARG A 176 14.22 -8.32 23.35
CA ARG A 176 13.14 -9.18 23.84
C ARG A 176 11.77 -8.47 23.81
N LEU A 177 11.72 -7.17 24.15
CA LEU A 177 10.50 -6.37 24.06
C LEU A 177 10.03 -6.20 22.60
N GLN A 178 10.94 -6.04 21.63
CA GLN A 178 10.61 -6.03 20.20
C GLN A 178 9.87 -7.31 19.79
N ARG A 179 10.42 -8.48 20.10
CA ARG A 179 9.75 -9.75 19.81
C ARG A 179 8.46 -9.96 20.58
N ALA A 180 8.36 -9.41 21.80
CA ALA A 180 7.12 -9.44 22.59
C ALA A 180 6.01 -8.63 21.95
N LEU A 181 6.31 -7.44 21.43
CA LEU A 181 5.37 -6.61 20.67
C LEU A 181 4.92 -7.30 19.40
N GLU A 182 5.86 -7.86 18.63
CA GLU A 182 5.55 -8.65 17.42
C GLU A 182 4.56 -9.78 17.75
N ALA A 183 4.91 -10.63 18.71
CA ALA A 183 4.08 -11.77 19.10
C ALA A 183 2.69 -11.32 19.63
N PHE A 184 2.64 -10.26 20.40
CA PHE A 184 1.39 -9.69 20.90
C PHE A 184 0.49 -9.18 19.76
N PHE A 185 1.04 -8.41 18.82
CA PHE A 185 0.26 -7.85 17.71
C PHE A 185 -0.26 -8.95 16.78
N LEU A 186 0.55 -9.95 16.46
CA LEU A 186 0.13 -11.10 15.66
C LEU A 186 -0.97 -11.92 16.35
N GLU A 187 -0.84 -12.16 17.66
CA GLU A 187 -1.84 -12.87 18.43
C GLU A 187 -3.19 -12.12 18.50
N GLU A 188 -3.14 -10.79 18.67
CA GLU A 188 -4.35 -9.96 18.64
C GLU A 188 -5.01 -9.93 17.25
N ALA A 189 -4.21 -9.88 16.18
CA ALA A 189 -4.70 -9.99 14.82
C ALA A 189 -5.35 -11.36 14.59
N ARG A 190 -4.72 -12.47 15.05
CA ARG A 190 -5.28 -13.82 14.99
C ARG A 190 -6.62 -13.92 15.71
N LYS A 191 -6.75 -13.35 16.91
CA LYS A 191 -8.02 -13.29 17.68
C LYS A 191 -9.12 -12.53 16.93
N SER A 192 -8.75 -11.56 16.09
CA SER A 192 -9.64 -10.79 15.23
C SER A 192 -9.94 -11.47 13.88
N GLY A 193 -9.54 -12.76 13.74
CA GLY A 193 -9.82 -13.58 12.56
C GLY A 193 -8.89 -13.38 11.38
N TYR A 194 -7.72 -12.74 11.58
CA TYR A 194 -6.70 -12.66 10.55
C TYR A 194 -5.88 -13.97 10.49
N LEU A 195 -5.67 -14.47 9.28
CA LEU A 195 -4.73 -15.56 9.03
C LEU A 195 -3.33 -14.97 8.88
N GLU A 196 -2.41 -15.42 9.74
CA GLU A 196 -1.01 -15.04 9.69
C GLU A 196 -0.32 -15.64 8.48
N VAL A 197 0.52 -14.84 7.83
CA VAL A 197 1.40 -15.25 6.75
C VAL A 197 2.79 -14.67 6.98
N GLN A 198 3.83 -15.42 6.63
CA GLN A 198 5.22 -14.95 6.68
C GLN A 198 5.70 -14.69 5.25
N PRO A 199 5.75 -13.42 4.80
CA PRO A 199 6.08 -13.08 3.43
C PRO A 199 7.60 -12.98 3.19
N PRO A 200 8.06 -13.04 1.94
CA PRO A 200 9.41 -12.65 1.58
C PRO A 200 9.61 -11.14 1.77
N TYR A 201 10.84 -10.73 2.13
CA TYR A 201 11.20 -9.32 2.32
C TYR A 201 11.72 -8.65 1.05
N VAL A 202 11.82 -9.40 -0.03
CA VAL A 202 12.14 -8.91 -1.37
C VAL A 202 11.03 -9.28 -2.33
N VAL A 203 10.73 -8.38 -3.26
CA VAL A 203 9.65 -8.54 -4.23
C VAL A 203 10.11 -8.16 -5.63
N ASN A 204 9.47 -8.71 -6.65
CA ASN A 204 9.70 -8.33 -8.03
C ASN A 204 8.95 -7.03 -8.41
N GLN A 205 9.29 -6.47 -9.55
CA GLN A 205 8.70 -5.24 -10.08
C GLN A 205 7.17 -5.31 -10.18
N ALA A 206 6.63 -6.44 -10.62
CA ALA A 206 5.18 -6.63 -10.77
C ALA A 206 4.44 -6.54 -9.42
N SER A 207 5.07 -6.97 -8.33
CA SER A 207 4.51 -6.84 -6.99
C SER A 207 4.50 -5.40 -6.49
N GLY A 208 5.59 -4.65 -6.71
CA GLY A 208 5.63 -3.22 -6.40
C GLY A 208 4.62 -2.40 -7.22
N TYR A 209 4.43 -2.77 -8.48
CA TYR A 209 3.41 -2.18 -9.35
C TYR A 209 1.99 -2.46 -8.83
N GLY A 210 1.71 -3.69 -8.40
CA GLY A 210 0.38 -4.14 -7.97
C GLY A 210 -0.21 -3.31 -6.83
N THR A 211 0.60 -2.94 -5.84
CA THR A 211 0.17 -2.11 -4.70
C THR A 211 0.43 -0.62 -4.89
N GLY A 212 1.11 -0.21 -5.97
CA GLY A 212 1.32 1.20 -6.30
C GLY A 212 2.60 1.80 -5.74
N GLN A 213 3.52 0.99 -5.21
CA GLN A 213 4.86 1.43 -4.80
C GLN A 213 5.75 1.74 -6.02
N LEU A 214 5.48 1.10 -7.14
CA LEU A 214 6.13 1.39 -8.42
C LEU A 214 5.11 1.98 -9.43
N PRO A 215 5.53 2.91 -10.29
CA PRO A 215 6.86 3.57 -10.35
C PRO A 215 7.17 4.35 -9.07
N ASP A 216 8.39 4.18 -8.53
CA ASP A 216 8.84 4.87 -7.32
C ASP A 216 9.26 6.30 -7.64
N LYS A 217 8.30 7.23 -7.59
CA LYS A 217 8.52 8.65 -7.91
C LYS A 217 9.29 9.39 -6.82
N GLU A 218 9.24 8.89 -5.59
CA GLU A 218 9.85 9.51 -4.41
C GLU A 218 11.20 8.91 -4.04
N GLY A 219 11.62 7.84 -4.72
CA GLY A 219 12.88 7.15 -4.47
C GLY A 219 12.94 6.45 -3.12
N GLN A 220 11.81 5.93 -2.62
CA GLN A 220 11.69 5.34 -1.28
C GLN A 220 12.13 3.88 -1.21
N MET A 221 12.08 3.15 -2.32
CA MET A 221 12.41 1.72 -2.32
C MET A 221 13.90 1.45 -2.47
N TYR A 222 14.43 0.52 -1.67
CA TYR A 222 15.74 -0.08 -1.93
C TYR A 222 15.66 -1.07 -3.07
N HIS A 223 16.54 -0.97 -4.05
CA HIS A 223 16.56 -1.80 -5.25
C HIS A 223 17.87 -2.58 -5.36
N ALA A 224 17.78 -3.91 -5.33
CA ALA A 224 18.87 -4.83 -5.65
C ALA A 224 18.96 -4.97 -7.18
N GLN A 225 19.78 -4.12 -7.81
CA GLN A 225 19.79 -3.92 -9.26
C GLN A 225 20.17 -5.17 -10.06
N LEU A 226 21.13 -5.98 -9.57
CA LEU A 226 21.59 -7.17 -10.27
C LEU A 226 20.49 -8.23 -10.44
N ASP A 227 19.64 -8.38 -9.43
CA ASP A 227 18.56 -9.37 -9.41
C ASP A 227 17.22 -8.78 -9.81
N ASN A 228 17.14 -7.45 -10.00
CA ASN A 228 15.92 -6.69 -10.22
C ASN A 228 14.84 -6.96 -9.16
N LEU A 229 15.26 -6.99 -7.89
CA LEU A 229 14.40 -7.18 -6.73
C LEU A 229 14.37 -5.93 -5.86
N TYR A 230 13.26 -5.70 -5.20
CA TYR A 230 13.04 -4.56 -4.31
C TYR A 230 12.84 -5.03 -2.87
N LEU A 231 13.51 -4.39 -1.90
CA LEU A 231 13.22 -4.61 -0.49
C LEU A 231 11.85 -3.98 -0.17
N ILE A 232 11.04 -4.69 0.59
CA ILE A 232 9.67 -4.23 0.89
C ILE A 232 9.67 -3.03 1.85
N PRO A 233 8.89 -1.97 1.57
CA PRO A 233 8.69 -0.86 2.50
C PRO A 233 7.59 -1.16 3.54
N THR A 234 6.84 -2.24 3.33
CA THR A 234 5.72 -2.72 4.14
C THR A 234 5.33 -4.14 3.71
N ALA A 235 4.84 -4.96 4.63
CA ALA A 235 4.30 -6.28 4.32
C ALA A 235 3.03 -6.21 3.43
N GLU A 236 2.38 -5.05 3.34
CA GLU A 236 1.28 -4.83 2.38
C GLU A 236 1.64 -5.34 0.99
N VAL A 237 2.86 -5.03 0.51
CA VAL A 237 3.27 -5.37 -0.87
C VAL A 237 3.20 -6.88 -1.13
N PRO A 238 3.94 -7.75 -0.42
CA PRO A 238 3.86 -9.18 -0.69
C PRO A 238 2.52 -9.80 -0.30
N VAL A 239 1.87 -9.34 0.78
CA VAL A 239 0.62 -9.95 1.27
C VAL A 239 -0.55 -9.66 0.32
N THR A 240 -0.69 -8.42 -0.16
CA THR A 240 -1.73 -8.09 -1.14
C THR A 240 -1.50 -8.78 -2.49
N ASN A 241 -0.23 -8.97 -2.88
CA ASN A 241 0.14 -9.67 -4.11
C ASN A 241 -0.13 -11.18 -4.10
N ILE A 242 -0.47 -11.80 -2.97
CA ILE A 242 -1.01 -13.17 -2.91
C ILE A 242 -2.23 -13.30 -3.84
N PHE A 243 -2.98 -12.21 -3.99
CA PHE A 243 -4.22 -12.15 -4.77
C PHE A 243 -4.05 -11.51 -6.15
N ARG A 244 -2.81 -11.38 -6.66
CA ARG A 244 -2.55 -10.89 -8.01
C ARG A 244 -2.95 -11.92 -9.06
N ASP A 245 -3.68 -11.46 -10.10
CA ASP A 245 -4.23 -12.28 -11.20
C ASP A 245 -5.22 -13.38 -10.74
N VAL A 246 -5.92 -13.16 -9.61
CA VAL A 246 -6.85 -14.12 -9.02
C VAL A 246 -8.30 -13.67 -9.24
N ILE A 247 -9.18 -14.64 -9.48
CA ILE A 247 -10.63 -14.47 -9.38
C ILE A 247 -11.09 -15.31 -8.19
N LEU A 248 -11.51 -14.62 -7.13
CA LEU A 248 -12.00 -15.23 -5.89
C LEU A 248 -13.45 -15.65 -6.03
N ASP A 249 -13.88 -16.62 -5.25
CA ASP A 249 -15.31 -16.88 -5.04
C ASP A 249 -15.87 -15.89 -4.02
N GLU A 250 -17.07 -15.36 -4.27
CA GLU A 250 -17.72 -14.40 -3.37
C GLU A 250 -17.82 -14.90 -1.92
N LYS A 251 -18.05 -16.21 -1.73
CA LYS A 251 -18.15 -16.84 -0.39
C LYS A 251 -16.87 -16.78 0.44
N ASP A 252 -15.71 -16.55 -0.19
CA ASP A 252 -14.41 -16.50 0.46
C ASP A 252 -14.09 -15.10 1.00
N LEU A 253 -14.93 -14.10 0.69
CA LEU A 253 -14.80 -12.72 1.13
C LEU A 253 -15.57 -12.47 2.44
N PRO A 254 -15.08 -11.65 3.37
CA PRO A 254 -13.79 -10.92 3.29
C PRO A 254 -12.59 -11.81 3.61
N ILE A 255 -11.49 -11.62 2.88
CA ILE A 255 -10.21 -12.25 3.21
C ILE A 255 -9.45 -11.34 4.18
N LYS A 256 -8.93 -11.91 5.27
CA LYS A 256 -8.16 -11.23 6.30
C LYS A 256 -6.78 -11.88 6.43
N ARG A 257 -5.69 -11.10 6.26
CA ARG A 257 -4.30 -11.56 6.41
C ARG A 257 -3.55 -10.62 7.33
N CYS A 258 -2.65 -11.16 8.15
CA CYS A 258 -1.67 -10.38 8.90
C CYS A 258 -0.27 -10.93 8.67
N ALA A 259 0.72 -10.04 8.77
CA ALA A 259 2.12 -10.41 8.61
C ALA A 259 3.03 -9.49 9.42
N TYR A 260 4.02 -10.07 10.08
CA TYR A 260 5.19 -9.35 10.54
C TYR A 260 6.23 -9.26 9.43
N SER A 261 6.91 -8.14 9.33
CA SER A 261 8.10 -7.99 8.50
C SER A 261 9.02 -6.89 8.98
N ALA A 262 10.32 -7.03 8.69
CA ALA A 262 11.18 -5.87 8.54
C ALA A 262 10.73 -5.07 7.32
N CYS A 263 10.71 -3.75 7.45
CA CYS A 263 10.36 -2.79 6.40
C CYS A 263 11.57 -1.92 6.10
N PHE A 264 11.79 -1.61 4.82
CA PHE A 264 12.96 -0.87 4.36
C PHE A 264 12.52 0.37 3.57
N ARG A 265 12.89 1.55 4.05
CA ARG A 265 12.59 2.83 3.40
C ARG A 265 13.84 3.68 3.29
N ARG A 266 14.07 4.26 2.11
CA ARG A 266 15.24 5.14 1.89
C ARG A 266 15.14 6.46 2.62
N GLU A 267 13.93 6.83 3.08
CA GLU A 267 13.66 8.08 3.79
C GLU A 267 14.25 9.31 3.09
N ALA A 268 14.18 9.30 1.76
CA ALA A 268 14.76 10.34 0.92
C ALA A 268 14.16 11.71 1.27
N GLY A 269 15.04 12.69 1.53
CA GLY A 269 14.61 14.05 1.87
C GLY A 269 14.30 14.31 3.35
N SER A 270 14.54 13.35 4.25
CA SER A 270 14.28 13.52 5.68
C SER A 270 15.53 14.00 6.43
N TYR A 271 15.42 15.14 7.15
CA TYR A 271 16.52 15.75 7.87
C TYR A 271 16.08 16.33 9.22
N GLY A 272 17.04 16.52 10.15
CA GLY A 272 16.84 17.29 11.38
C GLY A 272 16.31 16.52 12.58
N LYS A 273 15.52 17.18 13.46
CA LYS A 273 15.05 16.61 14.74
C LYS A 273 14.14 15.38 14.56
N ASP A 274 13.48 15.26 13.42
CA ASP A 274 12.53 14.17 13.17
C ASP A 274 13.20 12.82 12.87
N VAL A 275 14.52 12.81 12.65
CA VAL A 275 15.31 11.57 12.45
C VAL A 275 16.03 11.08 13.70
N ARG A 276 15.84 11.74 14.87
CA ARG A 276 16.55 11.35 16.09
C ARG A 276 15.93 10.12 16.75
N GLY A 277 16.78 9.20 17.18
CA GLY A 277 16.36 7.99 17.89
C GLY A 277 15.52 7.05 17.00
N LEU A 278 14.36 6.66 17.49
CA LEU A 278 13.41 5.77 16.80
C LEU A 278 12.35 6.49 15.98
N ASN A 279 12.40 7.81 15.86
CA ASN A 279 11.35 8.58 15.20
C ASN A 279 11.26 8.28 13.69
N ARG A 280 12.41 8.03 13.04
CA ARG A 280 12.48 7.70 11.61
C ARG A 280 13.69 6.81 11.32
N LEU A 281 13.45 5.65 10.72
CA LEU A 281 14.45 4.62 10.48
C LEU A 281 14.41 4.14 9.04
N HIS A 282 15.56 3.74 8.51
CA HIS A 282 15.69 3.09 7.20
C HIS A 282 15.25 1.62 7.23
N GLN A 283 15.43 0.97 8.39
CA GLN A 283 14.91 -0.37 8.65
C GLN A 283 14.13 -0.36 9.96
N PHE A 284 12.91 -0.90 9.94
CA PHE A 284 12.06 -1.01 11.11
C PHE A 284 11.10 -2.19 11.00
N ASP A 285 10.58 -2.64 12.14
CA ASP A 285 9.66 -3.76 12.23
C ASP A 285 8.21 -3.29 12.30
N LYS A 286 7.33 -4.03 11.62
CA LYS A 286 5.90 -3.70 11.55
C LYS A 286 5.06 -4.97 11.42
N VAL A 287 3.95 -5.03 12.14
CA VAL A 287 2.86 -5.96 11.85
C VAL A 287 1.86 -5.24 10.95
N GLU A 288 1.51 -5.87 9.85
CA GLU A 288 0.56 -5.35 8.86
C GLU A 288 -0.67 -6.23 8.80
N ILE A 289 -1.84 -5.62 8.67
CA ILE A 289 -3.11 -6.29 8.40
C ILE A 289 -3.61 -5.87 7.02
N VAL A 290 -4.06 -6.85 6.24
CA VAL A 290 -4.57 -6.65 4.87
C VAL A 290 -5.94 -7.32 4.77
N ARG A 291 -6.87 -6.63 4.10
CA ARG A 291 -8.17 -7.19 3.73
C ARG A 291 -8.43 -7.08 2.23
N ILE A 292 -9.09 -8.10 1.71
CA ILE A 292 -9.70 -8.10 0.38
C ILE A 292 -11.19 -8.29 0.60
N ASP A 293 -12.00 -7.38 0.08
CA ASP A 293 -13.44 -7.41 0.31
C ASP A 293 -14.23 -6.98 -0.94
N LYS A 294 -15.53 -7.12 -0.85
CA LYS A 294 -16.47 -6.60 -1.85
C LYS A 294 -16.62 -5.08 -1.70
N PRO A 295 -16.90 -4.35 -2.80
CA PRO A 295 -17.09 -2.91 -2.76
C PRO A 295 -18.10 -2.46 -1.70
N GLU A 296 -19.25 -3.12 -1.61
CA GLU A 296 -20.34 -2.78 -0.70
C GLU A 296 -20.02 -2.97 0.79
N HIS A 297 -19.03 -3.83 1.12
CA HIS A 297 -18.65 -4.14 2.50
C HIS A 297 -17.34 -3.49 2.95
N SER A 298 -16.56 -2.92 2.03
CA SER A 298 -15.19 -2.46 2.32
C SER A 298 -15.11 -1.34 3.36
N TYR A 299 -16.12 -0.51 3.46
CA TYR A 299 -16.17 0.55 4.48
C TYR A 299 -16.55 0.03 5.87
N GLU A 300 -17.30 -1.06 5.96
CA GLU A 300 -17.51 -1.77 7.23
C GLU A 300 -16.21 -2.48 7.66
N SER A 301 -15.54 -3.13 6.72
CA SER A 301 -14.20 -3.69 6.93
C SER A 301 -13.20 -2.64 7.42
N LEU A 302 -13.24 -1.41 6.89
CA LEU A 302 -12.41 -0.30 7.36
C LEU A 302 -12.68 0.03 8.83
N LYS A 303 -13.95 0.13 9.23
CA LYS A 303 -14.33 0.39 10.64
C LYS A 303 -13.85 -0.69 11.58
N GLU A 304 -13.96 -1.98 11.19
CA GLU A 304 -13.43 -3.08 11.98
C GLU A 304 -11.89 -3.01 12.12
N MET A 305 -11.16 -2.61 11.06
CA MET A 305 -9.72 -2.42 11.11
C MET A 305 -9.34 -1.26 12.05
N LEU A 306 -10.05 -0.14 11.99
CA LEU A 306 -9.85 0.99 12.91
C LEU A 306 -10.07 0.57 14.36
N ALA A 307 -11.16 -0.15 14.65
CA ALA A 307 -11.45 -0.65 15.99
C ALA A 307 -10.39 -1.64 16.50
N HIS A 308 -9.84 -2.48 15.63
CA HIS A 308 -8.74 -3.38 15.95
C HIS A 308 -7.48 -2.63 16.37
N VAL A 309 -7.03 -1.65 15.57
CA VAL A 309 -5.82 -0.86 15.84
C VAL A 309 -6.02 0.01 17.10
N GLU A 310 -7.18 0.62 17.27
CA GLU A 310 -7.54 1.34 18.50
C GLU A 310 -7.45 0.44 19.74
N GLY A 311 -7.94 -0.80 19.62
CA GLY A 311 -7.86 -1.81 20.67
C GLY A 311 -6.42 -2.14 21.09
N LEU A 312 -5.47 -2.12 20.15
CA LEU A 312 -4.03 -2.32 20.46
C LEU A 312 -3.47 -1.16 21.28
N CYS A 313 -3.76 0.09 20.92
CA CYS A 313 -3.34 1.27 21.66
C CYS A 313 -3.90 1.26 23.09
N LYS A 314 -5.19 0.91 23.26
CA LYS A 314 -5.83 0.78 24.57
C LYS A 314 -5.20 -0.31 25.45
N LYS A 315 -4.89 -1.48 24.88
CA LYS A 315 -4.24 -2.59 25.59
C LYS A 315 -2.82 -2.28 26.02
N LEU A 316 -2.11 -1.45 25.24
CA LEU A 316 -0.79 -0.94 25.61
C LEU A 316 -0.84 0.21 26.61
N GLU A 317 -2.03 0.67 27.00
CA GLU A 317 -2.27 1.79 27.91
C GLU A 317 -1.60 3.11 27.43
N LEU A 318 -1.45 3.28 26.10
CA LEU A 318 -0.86 4.48 25.51
C LEU A 318 -1.93 5.53 25.21
N PRO A 319 -1.70 6.81 25.52
CA PRO A 319 -2.55 7.90 25.03
C PRO A 319 -2.45 7.95 23.52
N TYR A 320 -3.59 8.01 22.86
CA TYR A 320 -3.67 7.96 21.40
C TYR A 320 -4.69 8.96 20.86
N ARG A 321 -4.55 9.28 19.58
CA ARG A 321 -5.59 9.94 18.79
C ARG A 321 -5.66 9.32 17.40
N ILE A 322 -6.84 9.42 16.79
CA ILE A 322 -7.09 8.97 15.42
C ILE A 322 -7.39 10.21 14.59
N LEU A 323 -6.65 10.36 13.50
CA LEU A 323 -6.81 11.43 12.53
C LEU A 323 -7.47 10.89 11.28
N LYS A 324 -8.51 11.57 10.76
CA LYS A 324 -8.93 11.38 9.38
C LYS A 324 -8.13 12.32 8.51
N LEU A 325 -7.36 11.77 7.58
CA LEU A 325 -6.48 12.58 6.72
C LEU A 325 -7.28 13.41 5.74
N CYS A 326 -6.85 14.64 5.51
CA CYS A 326 -7.38 15.52 4.48
C CYS A 326 -6.83 15.15 3.08
N GLY A 327 -7.43 15.69 2.04
CA GLY A 327 -7.07 15.37 0.66
C GLY A 327 -5.60 15.59 0.33
N GLY A 328 -4.99 16.65 0.87
CA GLY A 328 -3.59 17.03 0.61
C GLY A 328 -2.55 16.17 1.33
N ASP A 329 -2.93 15.45 2.40
CA ASP A 329 -2.02 14.60 3.18
C ASP A 329 -2.16 13.10 2.87
N MET A 330 -3.17 12.71 2.10
CA MET A 330 -3.39 11.30 1.75
C MET A 330 -2.34 10.75 0.78
N SER A 331 -1.99 9.46 0.96
CA SER A 331 -1.12 8.76 0.03
C SER A 331 -1.69 8.74 -1.40
N PHE A 332 -0.81 8.55 -2.38
CA PHE A 332 -1.18 8.48 -3.80
C PHE A 332 -2.28 7.45 -4.10
N THR A 333 -2.27 6.31 -3.41
CA THR A 333 -3.13 5.16 -3.72
C THR A 333 -4.41 5.07 -2.91
N SER A 334 -4.50 5.70 -1.72
CA SER A 334 -5.67 5.59 -0.84
C SER A 334 -6.86 6.45 -1.30
N ALA A 335 -8.07 5.92 -1.12
CA ALA A 335 -9.33 6.67 -1.29
C ALA A 335 -9.75 7.37 0.01
N ILE A 336 -9.45 6.76 1.14
CA ILE A 336 -9.61 7.32 2.49
C ILE A 336 -8.55 6.73 3.40
N CYS A 337 -8.05 7.52 4.34
CA CYS A 337 -6.99 7.13 5.25
C CYS A 337 -7.22 7.68 6.65
N PHE A 338 -6.87 6.88 7.66
CA PHE A 338 -6.87 7.27 9.06
C PHE A 338 -5.51 6.94 9.68
N ASP A 339 -4.89 7.92 10.32
CA ASP A 339 -3.66 7.73 11.04
C ASP A 339 -3.89 7.64 12.54
N PHE A 340 -3.15 6.75 13.19
CA PHE A 340 -3.09 6.63 14.63
C PHE A 340 -1.80 7.22 15.12
N GLU A 341 -1.92 8.08 16.10
CA GLU A 341 -0.78 8.67 16.79
C GLU A 341 -0.84 8.35 18.28
N VAL A 342 0.32 8.14 18.87
CA VAL A 342 0.48 7.99 20.33
C VAL A 342 1.26 9.17 20.89
N TRP A 343 0.94 9.55 22.12
CA TRP A 343 1.61 10.65 22.79
C TRP A 343 3.00 10.23 23.29
N SER A 344 4.01 10.99 22.96
CA SER A 344 5.37 10.87 23.48
C SER A 344 5.55 11.94 24.56
N ALA A 345 5.54 11.52 25.81
CA ALA A 345 5.46 12.45 26.94
C ALA A 345 6.74 13.25 27.18
N ALA A 346 7.90 12.67 26.87
CA ALA A 346 9.17 13.41 27.00
C ALA A 346 9.45 14.34 25.81
N GLN A 347 9.00 13.97 24.60
CA GLN A 347 9.11 14.84 23.43
C GLN A 347 7.98 15.88 23.33
N GLN A 348 6.93 15.76 24.16
CA GLN A 348 5.73 16.61 24.15
C GLN A 348 5.09 16.71 22.74
N ARG A 349 4.97 15.56 22.06
CA ARG A 349 4.40 15.49 20.69
C ARG A 349 3.69 14.16 20.42
N TRP A 350 2.83 14.19 19.44
CA TRP A 350 2.22 13.00 18.88
C TRP A 350 3.17 12.31 17.90
N LEU A 351 3.20 10.97 17.92
CA LEU A 351 3.97 10.12 17.03
C LEU A 351 3.02 9.20 16.26
N GLU A 352 3.00 9.30 14.96
CA GLU A 352 2.25 8.39 14.10
C GLU A 352 2.78 6.96 14.22
N VAL A 353 1.91 6.01 14.51
CA VAL A 353 2.25 4.58 14.73
C VAL A 353 1.52 3.64 13.79
N SER A 354 0.49 4.12 13.10
CA SER A 354 -0.28 3.34 12.14
C SER A 354 -0.96 4.26 11.14
N SER A 355 -1.14 3.75 9.94
CA SER A 355 -2.01 4.31 8.91
C SER A 355 -2.93 3.19 8.43
N VAL A 356 -4.24 3.42 8.41
CA VAL A 356 -5.25 2.46 7.97
C VAL A 356 -6.01 3.03 6.78
N SER A 357 -5.96 2.34 5.65
CA SER A 357 -6.46 2.84 4.37
C SER A 357 -7.44 1.89 3.70
N ASN A 358 -8.43 2.46 3.00
CA ASN A 358 -9.19 1.79 1.97
C ASN A 358 -8.75 2.35 0.60
N PHE A 359 -8.36 1.46 -0.30
CA PHE A 359 -7.90 1.81 -1.66
C PHE A 359 -9.02 1.67 -2.69
N GLU A 360 -10.19 1.21 -2.26
CA GLU A 360 -11.25 0.80 -3.15
C GLU A 360 -10.72 -0.16 -4.23
N SER A 361 -11.11 0.01 -5.48
CA SER A 361 -10.66 -0.84 -6.58
C SER A 361 -9.28 -0.46 -7.17
N TYR A 362 -8.63 0.58 -6.65
CA TYR A 362 -7.41 1.14 -7.28
C TYR A 362 -6.26 0.13 -7.36
N GLN A 363 -5.94 -0.53 -6.24
CA GLN A 363 -4.93 -1.59 -6.21
C GLN A 363 -5.45 -2.87 -6.87
N ALA A 364 -6.70 -3.25 -6.63
CA ALA A 364 -7.31 -4.43 -7.23
C ALA A 364 -7.28 -4.38 -8.78
N ASN A 365 -7.44 -3.20 -9.38
CA ASN A 365 -7.31 -3.02 -10.82
C ASN A 365 -5.87 -3.25 -11.33
N ARG A 366 -4.83 -2.80 -10.59
CA ARG A 366 -3.42 -3.09 -10.91
C ARG A 366 -3.07 -4.57 -10.74
N LEU A 367 -3.59 -5.17 -9.67
CA LEU A 367 -3.41 -6.58 -9.32
C LEU A 367 -4.24 -7.52 -10.17
N LYS A 368 -5.28 -7.02 -10.86
CA LYS A 368 -6.33 -7.84 -11.47
C LYS A 368 -6.99 -8.78 -10.45
N CYS A 369 -7.14 -8.31 -9.20
CA CYS A 369 -7.81 -9.00 -8.12
C CYS A 369 -9.32 -8.80 -8.25
N ARG A 370 -10.03 -9.88 -8.51
CA ARG A 370 -11.46 -9.86 -8.83
C ARG A 370 -12.19 -10.94 -8.06
N TYR A 371 -13.50 -10.82 -7.96
CA TYR A 371 -14.33 -11.89 -7.44
C TYR A 371 -15.49 -12.19 -8.38
N ARG A 372 -16.04 -13.39 -8.25
CA ARG A 372 -17.18 -13.87 -9.04
C ARG A 372 -18.41 -13.89 -8.16
N HIS A 373 -19.45 -13.15 -8.55
CA HIS A 373 -20.75 -13.17 -7.90
C HIS A 373 -21.35 -14.57 -7.89
N ALA A 374 -21.96 -14.95 -6.78
CA ALA A 374 -22.56 -16.28 -6.61
C ALA A 374 -23.80 -16.46 -7.49
N GLU A 375 -24.59 -15.41 -7.67
CA GLU A 375 -25.87 -15.45 -8.38
C GLU A 375 -25.70 -15.39 -9.89
N ASP A 376 -25.20 -14.30 -10.45
CA ASP A 376 -25.16 -14.03 -11.87
C ASP A 376 -23.82 -14.37 -12.55
N LYS A 377 -22.83 -14.84 -11.77
CA LYS A 377 -21.47 -15.18 -12.21
C LYS A 377 -20.67 -14.02 -12.79
N LYS A 378 -21.16 -12.79 -12.65
CA LYS A 378 -20.45 -11.58 -13.05
C LYS A 378 -19.13 -11.48 -12.30
N ILE A 379 -18.10 -10.99 -12.98
CA ILE A 379 -16.77 -10.74 -12.39
C ILE A 379 -16.64 -9.26 -12.13
N GLU A 380 -16.24 -8.93 -10.90
CA GLU A 380 -16.04 -7.55 -10.44
C GLU A 380 -14.70 -7.40 -9.71
N LEU A 381 -14.14 -6.18 -9.68
CA LEU A 381 -12.95 -5.88 -8.92
C LEU A 381 -13.25 -5.90 -7.42
N CYS A 382 -12.34 -6.49 -6.65
CA CYS A 382 -12.37 -6.37 -5.20
C CYS A 382 -11.99 -4.96 -4.76
N HIS A 383 -12.28 -4.62 -3.50
CA HIS A 383 -11.63 -3.53 -2.77
C HIS A 383 -10.49 -4.10 -1.92
N THR A 384 -9.42 -3.34 -1.80
CA THR A 384 -8.27 -3.68 -0.95
C THR A 384 -8.14 -2.68 0.18
N LEU A 385 -7.79 -3.17 1.37
CA LEU A 385 -7.54 -2.36 2.55
C LEU A 385 -6.26 -2.83 3.23
N ASN A 386 -5.54 -1.92 3.83
CA ASN A 386 -4.43 -2.26 4.72
C ASN A 386 -4.42 -1.41 5.98
N GLY A 387 -3.62 -1.83 6.96
CA GLY A 387 -3.32 -1.04 8.13
C GLY A 387 -2.12 -1.59 8.89
N SER A 388 -1.33 -0.70 9.47
CA SER A 388 -0.28 -1.10 10.40
C SER A 388 -0.88 -1.45 11.76
N ALA A 389 -0.56 -2.63 12.27
CA ALA A 389 -1.09 -3.10 13.55
C ALA A 389 0.01 -3.60 14.52
N LEU A 390 1.07 -2.85 14.87
CA LEU A 390 1.46 -1.46 14.65
C LEU A 390 2.89 -1.39 14.08
N ALA A 391 3.42 -0.17 13.84
CA ALA A 391 4.84 0.07 13.58
C ALA A 391 5.61 0.15 14.90
N LEU A 392 6.56 -0.76 15.12
CA LEU A 392 7.18 -0.97 16.44
C LEU A 392 8.04 0.20 16.96
N PRO A 393 8.87 0.90 16.16
CA PRO A 393 9.82 1.85 16.71
C PRO A 393 9.19 2.98 17.51
N ARG A 394 8.14 3.59 16.98
CA ARG A 394 7.46 4.70 17.66
C ARG A 394 6.61 4.24 18.84
N ILE A 395 6.08 3.02 18.79
CA ILE A 395 5.44 2.36 19.95
C ILE A 395 6.46 2.13 21.05
N VAL A 396 7.65 1.62 20.73
CA VAL A 396 8.76 1.46 21.67
C VAL A 396 9.17 2.81 22.26
N ALA A 397 9.35 3.84 21.44
CA ALA A 397 9.67 5.18 21.92
C ALA A 397 8.63 5.67 22.92
N ALA A 398 7.35 5.54 22.62
CA ALA A 398 6.27 5.93 23.51
C ALA A 398 6.22 5.10 24.81
N ILE A 399 6.42 3.77 24.74
CA ILE A 399 6.49 2.91 25.93
C ILE A 399 7.65 3.34 26.83
N LEU A 400 8.86 3.53 26.28
CA LEU A 400 10.02 3.93 27.05
C LEU A 400 9.80 5.27 27.77
N GLU A 401 9.30 6.27 27.04
CA GLU A 401 9.11 7.61 27.57
C GLU A 401 7.93 7.69 28.54
N ASN A 402 6.78 7.12 28.19
CA ASN A 402 5.57 7.28 29.01
C ASN A 402 5.59 6.45 30.29
N ASN A 403 6.37 5.35 30.32
CA ASN A 403 6.37 4.41 31.44
C ASN A 403 7.63 4.52 32.30
N GLN A 404 8.46 5.57 32.12
CA GLN A 404 9.64 5.78 32.95
C GLN A 404 9.28 6.12 34.38
N THR A 405 10.03 5.56 35.30
CA THR A 405 9.95 5.80 36.76
C THR A 405 11.37 5.96 37.36
N PRO A 406 11.53 6.38 38.63
CA PRO A 406 12.83 6.41 39.26
C PRO A 406 13.54 5.06 39.29
N GLU A 407 12.79 3.95 39.37
CA GLU A 407 13.32 2.58 39.51
C GLU A 407 13.63 1.95 38.12
N GLY A 408 13.11 2.50 37.03
CA GLY A 408 13.26 1.94 35.71
C GLY A 408 12.08 2.26 34.79
N ILE A 409 11.90 1.47 33.76
CA ILE A 409 10.79 1.63 32.78
C ILE A 409 9.83 0.46 32.95
N ARG A 410 8.57 0.72 33.29
CA ARG A 410 7.54 -0.30 33.45
C ARG A 410 7.12 -0.84 32.07
N VAL A 411 7.02 -2.15 32.00
CA VAL A 411 6.50 -2.81 30.80
C VAL A 411 4.95 -2.83 30.87
N PRO A 412 4.23 -2.49 29.79
CA PRO A 412 2.78 -2.65 29.76
C PRO A 412 2.37 -4.06 30.18
N LYS A 413 1.38 -4.18 31.06
CA LYS A 413 0.97 -5.47 31.67
C LYS A 413 0.70 -6.54 30.64
N VAL A 414 0.10 -6.16 29.51
CA VAL A 414 -0.25 -7.09 28.43
C VAL A 414 0.98 -7.71 27.77
N LEU A 415 2.15 -7.08 27.85
CA LEU A 415 3.41 -7.57 27.26
C LEU A 415 4.23 -8.45 28.22
N VAL A 416 3.99 -8.37 29.53
CA VAL A 416 4.74 -9.13 30.56
C VAL A 416 4.76 -10.64 30.25
N PRO A 417 3.65 -11.30 29.86
CA PRO A 417 3.69 -12.72 29.51
C PRO A 417 4.55 -13.06 28.29
N TYR A 418 4.75 -12.10 27.39
CA TYR A 418 5.56 -12.27 26.15
C TYR A 418 7.04 -11.96 26.41
N CYS A 419 7.36 -10.92 27.15
CA CYS A 419 8.75 -10.55 27.43
C CYS A 419 9.34 -11.22 28.66
N GLY A 420 8.53 -11.62 29.66
CA GLY A 420 8.95 -12.34 30.85
C GLY A 420 9.65 -11.47 31.91
N PHE A 421 9.43 -10.15 31.87
CA PHE A 421 9.85 -9.18 32.89
C PHE A 421 8.85 -8.02 32.94
N GLU A 422 8.77 -7.37 34.09
CA GLU A 422 7.85 -6.25 34.38
C GLU A 422 8.53 -4.89 34.28
N MET A 423 9.88 -4.86 34.37
CA MET A 423 10.66 -3.65 34.42
C MET A 423 11.92 -3.76 33.57
N ILE A 424 12.25 -2.67 32.88
CA ILE A 424 13.56 -2.43 32.30
C ILE A 424 14.33 -1.54 33.28
N ASP A 425 15.45 -2.02 33.79
CA ASP A 425 16.31 -1.41 34.79
C ASP A 425 17.79 -1.55 34.38
N ASP A 426 18.72 -1.26 35.28
CA ASP A 426 20.17 -1.37 35.03
C ASP A 426 20.62 -2.81 34.71
N ASN A 427 19.82 -3.82 35.05
CA ASN A 427 20.06 -5.21 34.65
C ASN A 427 19.40 -5.50 33.29
N ASN A 428 20.15 -5.35 32.21
CA ASN A 428 19.67 -5.52 30.82
C ASN A 428 19.84 -6.96 30.29
N PHE A 429 19.97 -7.96 31.15
CA PHE A 429 20.12 -9.38 30.73
C PHE A 429 18.82 -10.18 30.84
#